data_856986df8f5dd1506e81d687e148cb63
#
_entry.id   856986df8f5dd1506e81d687e148cb63
#
_cell.length_a   1.000
_cell.length_b   1.000
_cell.length_c   1.000
_cell.angle_alpha   90.00
_cell.angle_beta   90.00
_cell.angle_gamma   90.00
#
_symmetry.space_group_name_H-M   'P 1'
#
loop_
_entity.id
_entity.type
_entity.pdbx_description
1 polymer ?
#
loop_
_entity_poly.entity_id
_entity_poly.type
_entity_poly.pdbx_seq_one_letter_code
_entity_poly.pdbx_strand_id
1 'polypeptide(L)'
;QELSGIAINWQGLEGSTDYAKYFTEYQSNLNNPGLTITLADKGSVSYKNLQLHTETREGSHNLALGNSKLTLGQVEVEWKDSINYDIRLNDVLNMVSDLQIGSFINPYGQVPPAKITLNDLQIETRMDQDGRWVNTEGKFGFAKLNYGSDNYGPLAIHVSAEHLDAESLATLKTRRDQLITQRLSDEQMREALLAALRNEAAGLFTNDPVIRLKQFDLTTPQGMISGNGELKFSGLTAADLNDIDNLLAKTDADFHIAAPQQVIERLTAAQAKNYISVDPSLPDADHEIKEAVRLWLDSVLESMARQGYLKIDGNQIVSTHIVVRNKTFSMNGKRIESQADENLLPDSSLPADSSAPATPASVPAAASAASAPPKGASAP
;
A
#
# COMPACT_ATOMS: atom_id res chain seq x y z
N GLN A 1 -21.80 7.97 28.30
CA GLN A 1 -21.98 6.72 29.08
C GLN A 1 -20.61 6.28 29.56
N GLU A 2 -20.44 6.14 30.86
CA GLU A 2 -19.26 5.51 31.45
C GLU A 2 -19.53 4.01 31.57
N LEU A 3 -18.85 3.24 30.77
CA LEU A 3 -18.72 1.80 30.94
C LEU A 3 -17.36 1.58 31.60
N SER A 4 -17.33 1.18 32.90
CA SER A 4 -16.14 0.84 33.70
C SER A 4 -14.78 1.14 33.02
N GLY A 5 -14.35 2.41 33.07
CA GLY A 5 -13.07 2.84 32.49
C GLY A 5 -13.10 3.32 31.03
N ILE A 6 -14.26 3.38 30.40
CA ILE A 6 -14.44 3.94 29.05
C ILE A 6 -15.43 5.10 29.11
N ALA A 7 -14.99 6.29 28.75
CA ALA A 7 -15.86 7.44 28.57
C ALA A 7 -16.05 7.74 27.08
N ILE A 8 -17.29 7.88 26.65
CA ILE A 8 -17.65 8.21 25.27
C ILE A 8 -18.36 9.57 25.25
N ASN A 9 -17.77 10.52 24.57
CA ASN A 9 -18.37 11.82 24.29
C ASN A 9 -18.69 11.92 22.80
N TRP A 10 -19.97 11.75 22.47
CA TRP A 10 -20.48 11.85 21.12
C TRP A 10 -21.28 13.14 20.96
N GLN A 11 -20.93 13.97 19.97
CA GLN A 11 -21.54 15.27 19.77
C GLN A 11 -22.78 15.27 18.87
N GLY A 12 -23.29 14.08 18.55
CA GLY A 12 -24.49 13.90 17.73
C GLY A 12 -24.16 13.61 16.27
N LEU A 13 -25.18 13.22 15.55
CA LEU A 13 -25.16 12.95 14.13
C LEU A 13 -26.36 13.60 13.49
N GLU A 14 -26.17 14.48 12.53
CA GLU A 14 -27.22 15.10 11.75
C GLU A 14 -27.10 14.67 10.30
N GLY A 15 -28.23 14.42 9.65
CA GLY A 15 -28.22 14.03 8.26
C GLY A 15 -29.57 14.23 7.61
N SER A 16 -29.54 14.43 6.30
CA SER A 16 -30.70 14.47 5.43
C SER A 16 -30.43 13.62 4.20
N THR A 17 -31.49 13.02 3.68
CA THR A 17 -31.45 12.34 2.39
C THR A 17 -32.68 12.73 1.60
N ASP A 18 -32.45 13.31 0.44
CA ASP A 18 -33.46 13.68 -0.53
C ASP A 18 -33.50 12.63 -1.64
N TYR A 19 -34.70 12.11 -1.94
CA TYR A 19 -34.89 11.08 -2.97
C TYR A 19 -35.69 11.62 -4.12
N ALA A 20 -35.26 11.32 -5.33
CA ALA A 20 -36.09 11.50 -6.50
C ALA A 20 -37.23 10.47 -6.53
N LYS A 21 -38.23 10.74 -7.39
CA LYS A 21 -39.35 9.81 -7.61
C LYS A 21 -38.81 8.43 -8.02
N TYR A 22 -39.33 7.38 -7.38
CA TYR A 22 -38.92 5.98 -7.59
C TYR A 22 -37.53 5.61 -7.04
N PHE A 23 -36.89 6.44 -6.22
CA PHE A 23 -35.61 6.19 -5.59
C PHE A 23 -34.42 5.93 -6.55
N THR A 24 -34.53 6.39 -7.80
CA THR A 24 -33.51 6.24 -8.82
C THR A 24 -32.31 7.19 -8.61
N GLU A 25 -32.55 8.25 -7.88
CA GLU A 25 -31.54 9.25 -7.51
C GLU A 25 -31.71 9.63 -6.05
N TYR A 26 -30.62 9.87 -5.35
CA TYR A 26 -30.66 10.43 -4.01
C TYR A 26 -29.45 11.31 -3.74
N GLN A 27 -29.66 12.31 -2.90
CA GLN A 27 -28.62 13.15 -2.35
C GLN A 27 -28.63 13.02 -0.83
N SER A 28 -27.50 12.69 -0.25
CA SER A 28 -27.34 12.56 1.20
C SER A 28 -26.29 13.51 1.74
N ASN A 29 -26.63 14.15 2.83
CA ASN A 29 -25.70 14.95 3.63
C ASN A 29 -25.68 14.39 5.06
N LEU A 30 -24.49 14.19 5.59
CA LEU A 30 -24.27 13.71 6.94
C LEU A 30 -23.22 14.58 7.59
N ASN A 31 -23.48 15.02 8.81
CA ASN A 31 -22.57 15.83 9.62
C ASN A 31 -22.48 15.27 11.03
N ASN A 32 -21.26 15.03 11.46
CA ASN A 32 -20.94 14.67 12.86
C ASN A 32 -19.87 15.62 13.37
N PRO A 33 -20.18 16.51 14.33
CA PRO A 33 -19.22 17.48 14.86
C PRO A 33 -18.02 16.81 15.53
N GLY A 34 -18.22 15.64 16.16
CA GLY A 34 -17.11 14.92 16.76
C GLY A 34 -17.50 13.76 17.66
N LEU A 35 -16.50 12.91 17.88
CA LEU A 35 -16.53 11.82 18.84
C LEU A 35 -15.19 11.80 19.58
N THR A 36 -15.24 11.59 20.90
CA THR A 36 -14.07 11.29 21.71
C THR A 36 -14.34 10.04 22.54
N ILE A 37 -13.45 9.07 22.46
CA ILE A 37 -13.44 7.86 23.29
C ILE A 37 -12.21 7.95 24.16
N THR A 38 -12.41 7.99 25.47
CA THR A 38 -11.33 8.00 26.47
C THR A 38 -11.31 6.66 27.19
N LEU A 39 -10.15 6.03 27.22
CA LEU A 39 -9.86 4.79 27.93
C LEU A 39 -9.08 5.17 29.17
N ALA A 40 -9.75 5.26 30.33
CA ALA A 40 -9.24 5.68 31.64
C ALA A 40 -7.72 5.99 31.69
N ASP A 41 -6.89 4.99 32.03
CA ASP A 41 -5.44 5.18 32.17
C ASP A 41 -4.64 4.93 30.87
N LYS A 42 -5.32 4.66 29.74
CA LYS A 42 -4.66 4.23 28.50
C LYS A 42 -4.55 5.33 27.45
N GLY A 43 -5.48 6.27 27.41
CA GLY A 43 -5.43 7.35 26.41
C GLY A 43 -6.78 7.68 25.80
N SER A 44 -6.77 8.31 24.63
CA SER A 44 -7.99 8.70 23.92
C SER A 44 -7.85 8.61 22.41
N VAL A 45 -8.98 8.40 21.75
CA VAL A 45 -9.14 8.54 20.31
C VAL A 45 -10.26 9.52 20.06
N SER A 46 -10.03 10.51 19.21
CA SER A 46 -11.05 11.49 18.85
C SER A 46 -11.00 11.83 17.38
N TYR A 47 -12.17 12.24 16.85
CA TYR A 47 -12.25 12.92 15.58
C TYR A 47 -13.19 14.14 15.68
N LYS A 48 -13.03 15.09 14.75
CA LYS A 48 -13.82 16.31 14.64
C LYS A 48 -14.20 16.59 13.20
N ASN A 49 -15.40 17.18 13.02
CA ASN A 49 -15.90 17.67 11.73
C ASN A 49 -15.91 16.59 10.64
N LEU A 50 -16.57 15.48 10.91
CA LEU A 50 -16.87 14.49 9.88
C LEU A 50 -18.05 14.96 9.06
N GLN A 51 -17.87 15.11 7.76
CA GLN A 51 -18.93 15.43 6.80
C GLN A 51 -18.89 14.45 5.65
N LEU A 52 -20.05 13.97 5.24
CA LEU A 52 -20.24 13.16 4.05
C LEU A 52 -21.33 13.80 3.19
N HIS A 53 -20.99 14.06 1.95
CA HIS A 53 -21.92 14.46 0.91
C HIS A 53 -21.90 13.41 -0.20
N THR A 54 -23.07 12.94 -0.61
CA THR A 54 -23.18 11.92 -1.65
C THR A 54 -24.35 12.27 -2.57
N GLU A 55 -24.09 12.30 -3.86
CA GLU A 55 -25.08 12.39 -4.93
C GLU A 55 -25.00 11.10 -5.72
N THR A 56 -26.08 10.34 -5.76
CA THR A 56 -26.09 9.00 -6.38
C THR A 56 -27.28 8.86 -7.29
N ARG A 57 -27.05 8.30 -8.46
CA ARG A 57 -28.07 7.85 -9.40
C ARG A 57 -27.83 6.41 -9.80
N GLU A 58 -28.90 5.74 -10.18
CA GLU A 58 -28.80 4.37 -10.67
C GLU A 58 -28.25 4.37 -12.11
N GLY A 59 -27.23 3.55 -12.35
CA GLY A 59 -26.68 3.24 -13.65
C GLY A 59 -27.14 1.87 -14.16
N SER A 60 -26.59 1.43 -15.28
CA SER A 60 -26.82 0.07 -15.76
C SER A 60 -26.26 -0.97 -14.77
N HIS A 61 -26.84 -2.17 -14.77
CA HIS A 61 -26.44 -3.28 -13.90
C HIS A 61 -26.43 -2.91 -12.39
N ASN A 62 -27.32 -2.00 -11.96
CA ASN A 62 -27.44 -1.52 -10.58
C ASN A 62 -26.12 -0.90 -10.03
N LEU A 63 -25.34 -0.29 -10.91
CA LEU A 63 -24.19 0.50 -10.51
C LEU A 63 -24.64 1.83 -9.89
N ALA A 64 -24.03 2.22 -8.79
CA ALA A 64 -24.26 3.52 -8.18
C ALA A 64 -23.31 4.54 -8.83
N LEU A 65 -23.86 5.43 -9.64
CA LEU A 65 -23.12 6.51 -10.32
C LEU A 65 -23.25 7.81 -9.53
N GLY A 66 -22.34 8.73 -9.72
CA GLY A 66 -22.40 10.06 -9.11
C GLY A 66 -21.14 10.43 -8.36
N ASN A 67 -21.31 11.27 -7.34
CA ASN A 67 -20.19 11.84 -6.58
C ASN A 67 -20.35 11.53 -5.10
N SER A 68 -19.23 11.28 -4.42
CA SER A 68 -19.19 11.21 -2.97
C SER A 68 -17.97 11.98 -2.45
N LYS A 69 -18.19 12.78 -1.42
CA LYS A 69 -17.13 13.56 -0.75
C LYS A 69 -17.23 13.35 0.75
N LEU A 70 -16.16 12.81 1.34
CA LEU A 70 -15.97 12.69 2.77
C LEU A 70 -14.86 13.65 3.19
N THR A 71 -15.13 14.43 4.22
CA THR A 71 -14.13 15.29 4.86
C THR A 71 -14.10 15.00 6.35
N LEU A 72 -12.90 15.05 6.93
CA LEU A 72 -12.68 14.84 8.35
C LEU A 72 -11.63 15.85 8.82
N GLY A 73 -12.05 16.84 9.61
CA GLY A 73 -11.20 17.96 9.98
C GLY A 73 -10.00 17.56 10.82
N GLN A 74 -10.20 16.66 11.78
CA GLN A 74 -9.10 16.17 12.61
C GLN A 74 -9.37 14.74 13.11
N VAL A 75 -8.32 13.92 13.14
CA VAL A 75 -8.24 12.69 13.94
C VAL A 75 -7.08 12.85 14.90
N GLU A 76 -7.30 12.53 16.16
CA GLU A 76 -6.26 12.54 17.18
C GLU A 76 -6.29 11.23 17.95
N VAL A 77 -5.12 10.64 18.12
CA VAL A 77 -4.89 9.47 18.96
C VAL A 77 -3.82 9.82 19.97
N GLU A 78 -4.14 9.67 21.24
CA GLU A 78 -3.24 9.97 22.36
C GLU A 78 -3.25 8.81 23.33
N TRP A 79 -2.07 8.33 23.75
CA TRP A 79 -1.93 7.31 24.79
C TRP A 79 -1.03 7.77 25.93
N LYS A 80 -1.40 7.36 27.14
CA LYS A 80 -0.77 7.81 28.38
C LYS A 80 0.39 6.96 28.84
N ASP A 81 0.41 5.69 28.45
CA ASP A 81 1.47 4.74 28.80
C ASP A 81 2.07 4.06 27.57
N SER A 82 3.32 3.60 27.69
CA SER A 82 3.93 2.72 26.71
C SER A 82 3.24 1.36 26.76
N ILE A 83 2.08 1.29 26.09
CA ILE A 83 1.33 0.04 26.00
C ILE A 83 2.15 -0.92 25.12
N ASN A 84 2.42 -2.12 25.61
CA ASN A 84 2.81 -3.25 24.78
C ASN A 84 1.64 -3.56 23.83
N TYR A 85 1.67 -2.94 22.64
CA TYR A 85 0.67 -3.23 21.63
C TYR A 85 1.06 -4.50 20.90
N ASP A 86 0.22 -5.54 21.05
CA ASP A 86 0.20 -6.66 20.11
C ASP A 86 -0.33 -6.23 18.73
N ILE A 87 -1.06 -5.11 18.67
CA ILE A 87 -1.50 -4.47 17.42
C ILE A 87 -0.54 -3.31 17.12
N ARG A 88 0.37 -3.53 16.22
CA ARG A 88 1.28 -2.47 15.75
C ARG A 88 0.48 -1.49 14.92
N LEU A 89 0.69 -0.18 15.14
CA LEU A 89 0.09 0.85 14.27
C LEU A 89 0.40 0.59 12.80
N ASN A 90 1.58 0.03 12.53
CA ASN A 90 1.97 -0.42 11.20
C ASN A 90 0.99 -1.44 10.60
N ASP A 91 0.50 -2.38 11.41
CA ASP A 91 -0.42 -3.41 10.95
C ASP A 91 -1.79 -2.79 10.61
N VAL A 92 -2.24 -1.82 11.42
CA VAL A 92 -3.48 -1.07 11.14
C VAL A 92 -3.36 -0.22 9.87
N LEU A 93 -2.26 0.48 9.70
CA LEU A 93 -2.02 1.30 8.51
C LEU A 93 -1.81 0.45 7.25
N ASN A 94 -1.14 -0.69 7.38
CA ASN A 94 -0.96 -1.64 6.30
C ASN A 94 -2.28 -2.33 5.92
N MET A 95 -3.13 -2.66 6.91
CA MET A 95 -4.47 -3.22 6.69
C MET A 95 -5.39 -2.27 5.92
N VAL A 96 -5.29 -0.96 6.17
CA VAL A 96 -6.14 0.06 5.51
C VAL A 96 -5.66 0.37 4.09
N SER A 97 -4.37 0.22 3.79
CA SER A 97 -3.79 0.74 2.55
C SER A 97 -3.21 -0.30 1.60
N ASP A 98 -2.97 -1.53 2.03
CA ASP A 98 -2.18 -2.56 1.30
C ASP A 98 -0.78 -2.07 0.82
N LEU A 99 -0.42 -0.82 1.10
CA LEU A 99 0.76 -0.14 0.58
C LEU A 99 1.94 -0.10 1.55
N GLN A 100 1.88 -0.82 2.67
CA GLN A 100 2.89 -0.81 3.74
C GLN A 100 3.24 0.61 4.24
N ILE A 101 2.25 1.52 4.25
CA ILE A 101 2.42 2.91 4.73
C ILE A 101 2.96 2.93 6.16
N GLY A 102 2.56 1.96 6.98
CA GLY A 102 3.09 1.80 8.33
C GLY A 102 4.61 1.61 8.35
N SER A 103 5.14 0.81 7.43
CA SER A 103 6.60 0.62 7.31
C SER A 103 7.31 1.87 6.81
N PHE A 104 6.65 2.70 6.00
CA PHE A 104 7.19 4.00 5.59
C PHE A 104 7.24 5.01 6.74
N ILE A 105 6.16 5.12 7.53
CA ILE A 105 6.06 6.08 8.64
C ILE A 105 6.94 5.65 9.82
N ASN A 106 6.92 4.36 10.15
CA ASN A 106 7.69 3.77 11.25
C ASN A 106 8.56 2.58 10.78
N PRO A 107 9.56 2.84 9.92
CA PRO A 107 10.37 1.79 9.29
C PRO A 107 11.15 0.93 10.28
N TYR A 108 11.38 1.44 11.48
CA TYR A 108 12.21 0.79 12.48
C TYR A 108 11.40 0.12 13.60
N GLY A 109 10.05 0.08 13.49
CA GLY A 109 9.20 -0.52 14.51
C GLY A 109 9.37 0.12 15.89
N GLN A 110 9.72 1.40 15.92
CA GLN A 110 9.86 2.15 17.18
C GLN A 110 8.52 2.22 17.90
N VAL A 111 8.57 2.41 19.20
CA VAL A 111 7.38 2.67 20.01
C VAL A 111 6.63 3.85 19.39
N PRO A 112 5.32 3.73 19.10
CA PRO A 112 4.56 4.83 18.56
C PRO A 112 4.66 6.07 19.46
N PRO A 113 4.65 7.28 18.91
CA PRO A 113 4.65 8.50 19.71
C PRO A 113 3.39 8.57 20.56
N ALA A 114 3.48 9.20 21.73
CA ALA A 114 2.35 9.33 22.64
C ALA A 114 1.13 10.03 22.00
N LYS A 115 1.35 10.76 20.93
CA LYS A 115 0.29 11.49 20.23
C LYS A 115 0.50 11.46 18.71
N ILE A 116 -0.58 11.13 17.98
CA ILE A 116 -0.66 11.21 16.52
C ILE A 116 -1.85 12.11 16.17
N THR A 117 -1.67 13.01 15.21
CA THR A 117 -2.74 13.91 14.75
C THR A 117 -2.74 13.94 13.23
N LEU A 118 -3.89 13.65 12.62
CA LEU A 118 -4.17 13.80 11.20
C LEU A 118 -5.15 14.96 11.00
N ASN A 119 -4.84 15.88 10.10
CA ASN A 119 -5.67 17.06 9.84
C ASN A 119 -6.15 17.08 8.39
N ASP A 120 -7.41 17.50 8.23
CA ASP A 120 -8.06 17.79 6.94
C ASP A 120 -7.99 16.61 5.95
N LEU A 121 -8.39 15.44 6.41
CA LEU A 121 -8.55 14.27 5.54
C LEU A 121 -9.71 14.53 4.57
N GLN A 122 -9.47 14.28 3.28
CA GLN A 122 -10.46 14.38 2.23
C GLN A 122 -10.43 13.14 1.34
N ILE A 123 -11.62 12.61 1.04
CA ILE A 123 -11.81 11.52 0.09
C ILE A 123 -12.93 11.95 -0.86
N GLU A 124 -12.65 12.00 -2.15
CA GLU A 124 -13.63 12.31 -3.18
C GLU A 124 -13.64 11.17 -4.20
N THR A 125 -14.82 10.72 -4.58
CA THR A 125 -15.00 9.74 -5.65
C THR A 125 -16.05 10.23 -6.62
N ARG A 126 -15.85 9.94 -7.88
CA ARG A 126 -16.80 10.20 -8.95
C ARG A 126 -16.88 8.99 -9.85
N MET A 127 -18.10 8.65 -10.26
CA MET A 127 -18.36 7.58 -11.20
C MET A 127 -19.44 8.03 -12.19
N ASP A 128 -19.10 8.02 -13.46
CA ASP A 128 -19.99 8.36 -14.57
C ASP A 128 -20.07 7.19 -15.57
N GLN A 129 -21.18 7.09 -16.27
CA GLN A 129 -21.40 6.07 -17.28
C GLN A 129 -21.86 6.70 -18.60
N ASP A 130 -21.24 6.24 -19.70
CA ASP A 130 -21.65 6.53 -21.07
C ASP A 130 -21.84 5.21 -21.83
N GLY A 131 -23.10 4.87 -22.10
CA GLY A 131 -23.46 3.58 -22.66
C GLY A 131 -23.01 2.42 -21.77
N ARG A 132 -22.15 1.54 -22.30
CA ARG A 132 -21.56 0.42 -21.53
C ARG A 132 -20.29 0.79 -20.76
N TRP A 133 -19.78 1.98 -20.95
CA TRP A 133 -18.50 2.39 -20.40
C TRP A 133 -18.67 3.18 -19.10
N VAL A 134 -17.93 2.80 -18.09
CA VAL A 134 -17.86 3.49 -16.82
C VAL A 134 -16.50 4.17 -16.70
N ASN A 135 -16.54 5.45 -16.30
CA ASN A 135 -15.35 6.21 -15.94
C ASN A 135 -15.42 6.52 -14.44
N THR A 136 -14.33 6.31 -13.76
CA THR A 136 -14.24 6.59 -12.32
C THR A 136 -13.02 7.45 -12.00
N GLU A 137 -13.16 8.28 -10.99
CA GLU A 137 -12.12 9.17 -10.50
C GLU A 137 -12.13 9.15 -8.98
N GLY A 138 -10.95 9.11 -8.37
CA GLY A 138 -10.77 9.14 -6.94
C GLY A 138 -9.69 10.13 -6.54
N LYS A 139 -9.99 10.94 -5.50
CA LYS A 139 -9.01 11.81 -4.85
C LYS A 139 -8.94 11.46 -3.38
N PHE A 140 -7.75 11.37 -2.89
CA PHE A 140 -7.44 11.15 -1.48
C PHE A 140 -6.37 12.14 -1.04
N GLY A 141 -6.54 12.76 0.12
CA GLY A 141 -5.53 13.67 0.61
C GLY A 141 -5.74 14.05 2.07
N PHE A 142 -4.70 14.62 2.64
CA PHE A 142 -4.74 15.27 3.95
C PHE A 142 -3.77 16.46 3.97
N ALA A 143 -4.05 17.43 4.83
CA ALA A 143 -3.16 18.58 4.95
C ALA A 143 -1.91 18.26 5.76
N LYS A 144 -2.05 17.54 6.88
CA LYS A 144 -0.92 17.27 7.77
C LYS A 144 -1.14 16.02 8.63
N LEU A 145 -0.09 15.20 8.73
CA LEU A 145 0.03 14.12 9.70
C LEU A 145 1.23 14.43 10.62
N ASN A 146 0.96 14.60 11.90
CA ASN A 146 2.01 14.70 12.92
C ASN A 146 2.21 13.31 13.54
N TYR A 147 3.45 12.81 13.48
CA TYR A 147 3.86 11.54 14.06
C TYR A 147 5.12 11.75 14.89
N GLY A 148 4.96 11.97 16.18
CA GLY A 148 6.06 12.37 17.06
C GLY A 148 6.66 13.72 16.66
N SER A 149 7.95 13.71 16.34
CA SER A 149 8.68 14.88 15.82
C SER A 149 8.48 15.09 14.32
N ASP A 150 8.04 14.05 13.61
CA ASP A 150 7.93 14.05 12.16
C ASP A 150 6.60 14.64 11.70
N ASN A 151 6.65 15.42 10.63
CA ASN A 151 5.49 16.02 10.00
C ASN A 151 5.45 15.56 8.54
N TYR A 152 4.34 14.93 8.17
CA TYR A 152 4.05 14.52 6.81
C TYR A 152 2.87 15.33 6.27
N GLY A 153 2.89 15.59 4.99
CA GLY A 153 1.81 16.29 4.29
C GLY A 153 2.23 17.70 3.84
N PRO A 154 1.47 18.26 2.90
CA PRO A 154 0.24 17.67 2.37
C PRO A 154 0.46 16.37 1.61
N LEU A 155 -0.57 15.51 1.61
CA LEU A 155 -0.70 14.39 0.68
C LEU A 155 -1.81 14.71 -0.31
N ALA A 156 -1.56 14.50 -1.58
CA ALA A 156 -2.54 14.54 -2.64
C ALA A 156 -2.37 13.32 -3.57
N ILE A 157 -3.40 12.51 -3.68
CA ILE A 157 -3.47 11.39 -4.62
C ILE A 157 -4.69 11.61 -5.51
N HIS A 158 -4.51 11.51 -6.81
CA HIS A 158 -5.57 11.64 -7.80
C HIS A 158 -5.43 10.53 -8.84
N VAL A 159 -6.39 9.60 -8.86
CA VAL A 159 -6.42 8.47 -9.77
C VAL A 159 -7.68 8.52 -10.62
N SER A 160 -7.61 7.99 -11.83
CA SER A 160 -8.79 7.73 -12.67
C SER A 160 -8.66 6.41 -13.39
N ALA A 161 -9.80 5.78 -13.67
CA ALA A 161 -9.89 4.66 -14.59
C ALA A 161 -11.03 4.95 -15.57
N GLU A 162 -10.76 4.82 -16.84
CA GLU A 162 -11.65 5.13 -17.93
C GLU A 162 -11.90 3.89 -18.79
N HIS A 163 -13.03 3.87 -19.47
CA HIS A 163 -13.39 2.82 -20.41
C HIS A 163 -13.57 1.44 -19.74
N LEU A 164 -14.05 1.43 -18.49
CA LEU A 164 -14.35 0.21 -17.77
C LEU A 164 -15.68 -0.38 -18.25
N ASP A 165 -15.73 -1.68 -18.48
CA ASP A 165 -16.97 -2.37 -18.85
C ASP A 165 -17.94 -2.46 -17.67
N ALA A 166 -19.15 -1.91 -17.83
CA ALA A 166 -20.13 -1.80 -16.75
C ALA A 166 -20.61 -3.15 -16.22
N GLU A 167 -20.79 -4.15 -17.09
CA GLU A 167 -21.21 -5.50 -16.70
C GLU A 167 -20.11 -6.19 -15.87
N SER A 168 -18.87 -6.12 -16.34
CA SER A 168 -17.72 -6.68 -15.63
C SER A 168 -17.49 -6.00 -14.28
N LEU A 169 -17.68 -4.69 -14.20
CA LEU A 169 -17.58 -3.93 -12.96
C LEU A 169 -18.68 -4.34 -11.96
N ALA A 170 -19.91 -4.50 -12.41
CA ALA A 170 -21.02 -4.96 -11.59
C ALA A 170 -20.81 -6.40 -11.10
N THR A 171 -20.26 -7.27 -11.95
CA THR A 171 -19.89 -8.64 -11.59
C THR A 171 -18.87 -8.65 -10.47
N LEU A 172 -17.80 -7.87 -10.61
CA LEU A 172 -16.74 -7.77 -9.59
C LEU A 172 -17.29 -7.19 -8.27
N LYS A 173 -18.15 -6.17 -8.35
CA LYS A 173 -18.84 -5.60 -7.17
C LYS A 173 -19.66 -6.66 -6.45
N THR A 174 -20.49 -7.40 -7.18
CA THR A 174 -21.32 -8.47 -6.62
C THR A 174 -20.46 -9.54 -5.96
N ARG A 175 -19.36 -9.93 -6.61
CA ARG A 175 -18.43 -10.92 -6.06
C ARG A 175 -17.76 -10.44 -4.78
N ARG A 176 -17.28 -9.19 -4.76
CA ARG A 176 -16.72 -8.57 -3.55
C ARG A 176 -17.73 -8.60 -2.39
N ASP A 177 -18.97 -8.20 -2.65
CA ASP A 177 -20.02 -8.14 -1.63
C ASP A 177 -20.34 -9.55 -1.07
N GLN A 178 -20.29 -10.58 -1.90
CA GLN A 178 -20.38 -11.98 -1.45
C GLN A 178 -19.17 -12.40 -0.59
N LEU A 179 -17.95 -12.04 -0.99
CA LEU A 179 -16.73 -12.42 -0.28
C LEU A 179 -16.65 -11.77 1.11
N ILE A 180 -17.08 -10.51 1.24
CA ILE A 180 -17.13 -9.81 2.54
C ILE A 180 -17.95 -10.60 3.57
N THR A 181 -19.01 -11.29 3.17
CA THR A 181 -19.84 -12.08 4.08
C THR A 181 -19.15 -13.36 4.57
N GLN A 182 -18.09 -13.82 3.91
CA GLN A 182 -17.42 -15.09 4.20
C GLN A 182 -16.34 -15.00 5.29
N ARG A 183 -16.06 -13.80 5.81
CA ARG A 183 -15.05 -13.57 6.87
C ARG A 183 -13.67 -14.15 6.53
N LEU A 184 -13.25 -14.02 5.29
CA LEU A 184 -11.95 -14.46 4.79
C LEU A 184 -10.82 -13.64 5.45
N SER A 185 -9.62 -14.21 5.51
CA SER A 185 -8.42 -13.42 5.80
C SER A 185 -8.12 -12.46 4.65
N ASP A 186 -7.32 -11.42 4.91
CA ASP A 186 -6.97 -10.41 3.88
C ASP A 186 -6.30 -11.06 2.66
N GLU A 187 -5.45 -12.06 2.89
CA GLU A 187 -4.80 -12.81 1.81
C GLU A 187 -5.81 -13.63 0.99
N GLN A 188 -6.70 -14.35 1.66
CA GLN A 188 -7.76 -15.11 0.98
C GLN A 188 -8.72 -14.19 0.22
N MET A 189 -9.04 -13.02 0.78
CA MET A 189 -9.86 -12.00 0.12
C MET A 189 -9.18 -11.50 -1.16
N ARG A 190 -7.89 -11.14 -1.07
CA ARG A 190 -7.09 -10.69 -2.22
C ARG A 190 -7.02 -11.75 -3.32
N GLU A 191 -6.70 -12.99 -2.95
CA GLU A 191 -6.65 -14.10 -3.93
C GLU A 191 -8.00 -14.35 -4.60
N ALA A 192 -9.09 -14.34 -3.81
CA ALA A 192 -10.44 -14.54 -4.35
C ALA A 192 -10.87 -13.40 -5.28
N LEU A 193 -10.52 -12.14 -4.96
CA LEU A 193 -10.80 -11.00 -5.82
C LEU A 193 -9.95 -11.05 -7.11
N LEU A 194 -8.68 -11.43 -7.03
CA LEU A 194 -7.82 -11.60 -8.22
C LEU A 194 -8.35 -12.73 -9.11
N ALA A 195 -8.81 -13.83 -8.53
CA ALA A 195 -9.44 -14.91 -9.29
C ALA A 195 -10.75 -14.47 -9.96
N ALA A 196 -11.60 -13.73 -9.25
CA ALA A 196 -12.83 -13.17 -9.81
C ALA A 196 -12.54 -12.18 -10.96
N LEU A 197 -11.52 -11.35 -10.79
CA LEU A 197 -11.08 -10.40 -11.80
C LEU A 197 -10.65 -11.10 -13.10
N ARG A 198 -9.89 -12.18 -12.99
CA ARG A 198 -9.42 -12.95 -14.15
C ARG A 198 -10.52 -13.76 -14.83
N ASN A 199 -11.39 -14.39 -14.05
CA ASN A 199 -12.32 -15.40 -14.55
C ASN A 199 -13.72 -14.85 -14.83
N GLU A 200 -14.17 -13.86 -14.04
CA GLU A 200 -15.55 -13.35 -14.07
C GLU A 200 -15.64 -11.91 -14.60
N ALA A 201 -14.61 -11.11 -14.37
CA ALA A 201 -14.57 -9.69 -14.72
C ALA A 201 -13.41 -9.33 -15.69
N ALA A 202 -12.96 -10.28 -16.49
CA ALA A 202 -11.90 -10.07 -17.48
C ALA A 202 -12.18 -8.89 -18.43
N GLY A 203 -13.47 -8.60 -18.71
CA GLY A 203 -13.91 -7.45 -19.50
C GLY A 203 -13.39 -6.10 -19.01
N LEU A 204 -13.04 -5.97 -17.73
CA LEU A 204 -12.40 -4.76 -17.20
C LEU A 204 -11.03 -4.48 -17.86
N PHE A 205 -10.33 -5.49 -18.35
CA PHE A 205 -9.03 -5.35 -19.00
C PHE A 205 -9.06 -5.55 -20.52
N THR A 206 -10.01 -6.36 -21.00
CA THR A 206 -10.06 -6.73 -22.43
C THR A 206 -10.75 -5.69 -23.31
N ASN A 207 -11.27 -4.63 -22.73
CA ASN A 207 -11.94 -3.54 -23.42
C ASN A 207 -11.09 -2.25 -23.44
N ASP A 208 -9.78 -2.38 -23.50
CA ASP A 208 -8.82 -1.28 -23.63
C ASP A 208 -8.99 -0.17 -22.57
N PRO A 209 -9.03 -0.52 -21.27
CA PRO A 209 -9.14 0.48 -20.21
C PRO A 209 -7.87 1.32 -20.09
N VAL A 210 -8.06 2.53 -19.57
CA VAL A 210 -6.97 3.45 -19.26
C VAL A 210 -7.00 3.79 -17.78
N ILE A 211 -5.93 3.48 -17.07
CA ILE A 211 -5.76 3.82 -15.65
C ILE A 211 -4.70 4.93 -15.55
N ARG A 212 -5.02 6.02 -14.86
CA ARG A 212 -4.10 7.14 -14.67
C ARG A 212 -3.88 7.43 -13.20
N LEU A 213 -2.63 7.56 -12.83
CA LEU A 213 -2.21 8.29 -11.64
C LEU A 213 -1.95 9.73 -12.08
N LYS A 214 -2.98 10.60 -11.97
CA LYS A 214 -2.89 11.99 -12.39
C LYS A 214 -1.95 12.80 -11.49
N GLN A 215 -1.90 12.45 -10.21
CA GLN A 215 -1.10 13.09 -9.19
C GLN A 215 -0.82 12.14 -8.04
N PHE A 216 0.39 12.12 -7.57
CA PHE A 216 0.81 11.62 -6.27
C PHE A 216 1.84 12.60 -5.72
N ASP A 217 1.50 13.38 -4.72
CA ASP A 217 2.40 14.30 -4.04
C ASP A 217 2.32 14.05 -2.53
N LEU A 218 3.45 13.76 -1.91
CA LEU A 218 3.57 13.62 -0.46
C LEU A 218 4.79 14.41 0.03
N THR A 219 4.55 15.40 0.86
CA THR A 219 5.63 16.08 1.58
C THR A 219 6.02 15.25 2.81
N THR A 220 7.30 14.95 2.94
CA THR A 220 7.91 14.25 4.06
C THR A 220 8.91 15.17 4.77
N PRO A 221 9.40 14.84 5.98
CA PRO A 221 10.47 15.60 6.62
C PRO A 221 11.75 15.72 5.78
N GLN A 222 11.97 14.78 4.84
CA GLN A 222 13.14 14.74 3.96
C GLN A 222 12.90 15.43 2.60
N GLY A 223 11.69 15.89 2.32
CA GLY A 223 11.30 16.53 1.07
C GLY A 223 10.09 15.87 0.41
N MET A 224 9.77 16.31 -0.80
CA MET A 224 8.57 15.90 -1.51
C MET A 224 8.82 14.68 -2.39
N ILE A 225 7.95 13.68 -2.26
CA ILE A 225 7.80 12.58 -3.22
C ILE A 225 6.72 12.99 -4.20
N SER A 226 6.95 12.81 -5.49
CA SER A 226 5.94 13.06 -6.52
C SER A 226 5.91 11.95 -7.55
N GLY A 227 4.74 11.74 -8.15
CA GLY A 227 4.56 10.77 -9.21
C GLY A 227 3.31 11.04 -10.03
N ASN A 228 3.37 10.67 -11.29
CA ASN A 228 2.23 10.60 -12.18
C ASN A 228 2.49 9.55 -13.24
N GLY A 229 1.43 9.11 -13.91
CA GLY A 229 1.61 8.16 -15.00
C GLY A 229 0.29 7.59 -15.50
N GLU A 230 0.44 6.76 -16.51
CA GLU A 230 -0.67 6.15 -17.22
C GLU A 230 -0.35 4.69 -17.52
N LEU A 231 -1.38 3.86 -17.44
CA LEU A 231 -1.36 2.44 -17.79
C LEU A 231 -2.51 2.19 -18.75
N LYS A 232 -2.19 1.68 -19.92
CA LYS A 232 -3.15 1.30 -20.97
C LYS A 232 -2.99 -0.16 -21.32
N PHE A 233 -4.08 -0.79 -21.65
CA PHE A 233 -4.09 -2.11 -22.23
C PHE A 233 -4.70 -2.01 -23.64
N SER A 234 -4.17 -2.81 -24.57
CA SER A 234 -4.65 -2.78 -25.96
C SER A 234 -4.79 -4.19 -26.51
N GLY A 235 -6.02 -4.56 -26.86
CA GLY A 235 -6.34 -5.85 -27.46
C GLY A 235 -6.03 -7.05 -26.57
N LEU A 236 -6.14 -6.89 -25.23
CA LEU A 236 -6.05 -8.02 -24.30
C LEU A 236 -7.22 -8.99 -24.52
N THR A 237 -6.94 -10.27 -24.35
CA THR A 237 -7.93 -11.34 -24.24
C THR A 237 -7.94 -11.90 -22.82
N ALA A 238 -9.00 -12.61 -22.43
CA ALA A 238 -9.05 -13.24 -21.11
C ALA A 238 -7.91 -14.28 -20.92
N ALA A 239 -7.43 -14.92 -21.97
CA ALA A 239 -6.32 -15.85 -21.90
C ALA A 239 -4.99 -15.15 -21.55
N ASP A 240 -4.79 -13.92 -22.04
CA ASP A 240 -3.56 -13.14 -21.80
C ASP A 240 -3.39 -12.76 -20.33
N LEU A 241 -4.48 -12.68 -19.56
CA LEU A 241 -4.42 -12.37 -18.11
C LEU A 241 -3.71 -13.46 -17.30
N ASN A 242 -3.51 -14.63 -17.86
CA ASN A 242 -2.80 -15.76 -17.26
C ASN A 242 -1.38 -15.94 -17.81
N ASP A 243 -0.98 -15.12 -18.78
CA ASP A 243 0.34 -15.15 -19.44
C ASP A 243 1.00 -13.79 -19.31
N ILE A 244 2.01 -13.70 -18.45
CA ILE A 244 2.73 -12.45 -18.16
C ILE A 244 3.38 -11.86 -19.41
N ASP A 245 3.87 -12.69 -20.31
CA ASP A 245 4.52 -12.26 -21.54
C ASP A 245 3.54 -11.60 -22.50
N ASN A 246 2.36 -12.19 -22.65
CA ASN A 246 1.30 -11.64 -23.48
C ASN A 246 0.70 -10.39 -22.84
N LEU A 247 0.54 -10.38 -21.53
CA LEU A 247 0.09 -9.21 -20.78
C LEU A 247 1.05 -8.03 -21.02
N LEU A 248 2.37 -8.22 -20.84
CA LEU A 248 3.38 -7.19 -21.07
C LEU A 248 3.46 -6.73 -22.54
N ALA A 249 3.19 -7.61 -23.50
CA ALA A 249 3.16 -7.27 -24.91
C ALA A 249 2.04 -6.27 -25.25
N LYS A 250 0.94 -6.32 -24.51
CA LYS A 250 -0.28 -5.56 -24.74
C LYS A 250 -0.48 -4.43 -23.70
N THR A 251 0.53 -4.20 -22.89
CA THR A 251 0.56 -3.12 -21.88
C THR A 251 1.41 -1.96 -22.40
N ASP A 252 0.87 -0.75 -22.27
CA ASP A 252 1.60 0.53 -22.45
C ASP A 252 1.54 1.26 -21.10
N ALA A 253 2.69 1.41 -20.46
CA ALA A 253 2.81 2.10 -19.19
C ALA A 253 3.85 3.23 -19.32
N ASP A 254 3.51 4.38 -18.75
CA ASP A 254 4.35 5.58 -18.77
C ASP A 254 4.24 6.26 -17.41
N PHE A 255 5.33 6.25 -16.61
CA PHE A 255 5.34 6.76 -15.25
C PHE A 255 6.54 7.65 -14.98
N HIS A 256 6.28 8.80 -14.37
CA HIS A 256 7.30 9.69 -13.84
C HIS A 256 7.25 9.61 -12.32
N ILE A 257 8.41 9.38 -11.70
CA ILE A 257 8.54 9.28 -10.24
C ILE A 257 9.74 10.12 -9.82
N ALA A 258 9.59 10.89 -8.75
CA ALA A 258 10.68 11.61 -8.11
C ALA A 258 10.57 11.50 -6.58
N ALA A 259 11.69 11.29 -5.92
CA ALA A 259 11.75 11.21 -4.46
C ALA A 259 13.12 11.69 -3.94
N PRO A 260 13.17 12.30 -2.75
CA PRO A 260 14.45 12.56 -2.08
C PRO A 260 15.24 11.26 -1.85
N GLN A 261 16.53 11.28 -2.07
CA GLN A 261 17.40 10.12 -1.85
C GLN A 261 17.25 9.58 -0.41
N GLN A 262 17.19 10.47 0.59
CA GLN A 262 17.01 10.10 1.99
C GLN A 262 15.71 9.33 2.26
N VAL A 263 14.65 9.58 1.50
CA VAL A 263 13.40 8.80 1.59
C VAL A 263 13.64 7.38 1.09
N ILE A 264 14.35 7.23 -0.04
CA ILE A 264 14.69 5.93 -0.62
C ILE A 264 15.59 5.15 0.35
N GLU A 265 16.59 5.80 0.95
CA GLU A 265 17.46 5.21 1.98
C GLU A 265 16.65 4.68 3.17
N ARG A 266 15.71 5.51 3.68
CA ARG A 266 14.85 5.15 4.81
C ARG A 266 13.99 3.92 4.50
N LEU A 267 13.37 3.88 3.32
CA LEU A 267 12.57 2.75 2.87
C LEU A 267 13.41 1.48 2.69
N THR A 268 14.58 1.62 2.06
CA THR A 268 15.50 0.50 1.83
C THR A 268 16.01 -0.07 3.14
N ALA A 269 16.40 0.79 4.09
CA ALA A 269 16.84 0.36 5.41
C ALA A 269 15.73 -0.35 6.20
N ALA A 270 14.48 0.10 6.06
CA ALA A 270 13.32 -0.55 6.67
C ALA A 270 13.10 -1.96 6.11
N GLN A 271 13.21 -2.11 4.79
CA GLN A 271 13.06 -3.42 4.15
C GLN A 271 14.25 -4.34 4.46
N ALA A 272 15.47 -3.82 4.50
CA ALA A 272 16.67 -4.60 4.83
C ALA A 272 16.56 -5.29 6.20
N LYS A 273 15.95 -4.65 7.19
CA LYS A 273 15.69 -5.25 8.50
C LYS A 273 14.82 -6.51 8.48
N ASN A 274 13.98 -6.67 7.47
CA ASN A 274 13.16 -7.88 7.32
C ASN A 274 13.98 -9.08 6.83
N TYR A 275 15.14 -8.83 6.23
CA TYR A 275 16.00 -9.86 5.62
C TYR A 275 17.34 -10.06 6.36
N ILE A 276 17.78 -9.07 7.14
CA ILE A 276 19.03 -9.12 7.89
C ILE A 276 18.71 -9.42 9.35
N SER A 277 19.03 -10.65 9.78
CA SER A 277 19.02 -10.99 11.20
C SER A 277 20.24 -10.38 11.86
N VAL A 278 20.05 -9.37 12.67
CA VAL A 278 21.13 -8.78 13.48
C VAL A 278 21.04 -9.36 14.88
N ASP A 279 22.20 -9.65 15.45
CA ASP A 279 22.29 -10.07 16.86
C ASP A 279 21.78 -8.92 17.75
N PRO A 280 20.64 -9.11 18.46
CA PRO A 280 20.06 -8.06 19.29
C PRO A 280 20.96 -7.66 20.48
N SER A 281 22.04 -8.39 20.72
CA SER A 281 23.03 -8.07 21.77
C SER A 281 24.06 -7.01 21.35
N LEU A 282 24.13 -6.64 20.06
CA LEU A 282 25.03 -5.60 19.57
C LEU A 282 24.43 -4.21 19.83
N PRO A 283 25.09 -3.33 20.61
CA PRO A 283 24.52 -2.06 21.05
C PRO A 283 24.22 -1.06 19.92
N ASP A 284 24.81 -1.22 18.73
CA ASP A 284 24.69 -0.31 17.59
C ASP A 284 24.24 -0.97 16.29
N ALA A 285 23.67 -2.18 16.37
CA ALA A 285 23.28 -2.96 15.20
C ALA A 285 22.38 -2.20 14.21
N ASP A 286 21.45 -1.41 14.71
CA ASP A 286 20.56 -0.58 13.90
C ASP A 286 21.30 0.54 13.16
N HIS A 287 22.34 1.09 13.74
CA HIS A 287 23.17 2.13 13.12
C HIS A 287 24.05 1.53 12.02
N GLU A 288 24.66 0.38 12.27
CA GLU A 288 25.49 -0.31 11.28
C GLU A 288 24.69 -0.74 10.05
N ILE A 289 23.45 -1.26 10.23
CA ILE A 289 22.58 -1.57 9.10
C ILE A 289 22.26 -0.31 8.28
N LYS A 290 21.91 0.79 8.94
CA LYS A 290 21.61 2.04 8.25
C LYS A 290 22.78 2.54 7.43
N GLU A 291 23.97 2.55 7.99
CA GLU A 291 25.17 3.00 7.29
C GLU A 291 25.55 2.07 6.14
N ALA A 292 25.48 0.75 6.34
CA ALA A 292 25.73 -0.22 5.28
C ALA A 292 24.72 -0.07 4.13
N VAL A 293 23.43 0.08 4.44
CA VAL A 293 22.37 0.30 3.45
C VAL A 293 22.60 1.63 2.72
N ARG A 294 22.95 2.70 3.42
CA ARG A 294 23.24 4.00 2.83
C ARG A 294 24.39 3.91 1.82
N LEU A 295 25.54 3.35 2.24
CA LEU A 295 26.71 3.22 1.36
C LEU A 295 26.42 2.35 0.13
N TRP A 296 25.70 1.24 0.33
CA TRP A 296 25.31 0.37 -0.76
C TRP A 296 24.35 1.11 -1.73
N LEU A 297 23.33 1.78 -1.20
CA LEU A 297 22.34 2.50 -1.99
C LEU A 297 22.97 3.66 -2.76
N ASP A 298 23.86 4.44 -2.13
CA ASP A 298 24.62 5.51 -2.78
C ASP A 298 25.36 4.97 -4.01
N SER A 299 26.06 3.84 -3.83
CA SER A 299 26.79 3.19 -4.94
C SER A 299 25.86 2.73 -6.06
N VAL A 300 24.70 2.15 -5.71
CA VAL A 300 23.70 1.70 -6.69
C VAL A 300 23.10 2.88 -7.42
N LEU A 301 22.64 3.91 -6.71
CA LEU A 301 22.01 5.09 -7.31
C LEU A 301 22.99 5.85 -8.21
N GLU A 302 24.24 6.04 -7.78
CA GLU A 302 25.27 6.64 -8.63
C GLU A 302 25.56 5.79 -9.87
N SER A 303 25.64 4.47 -9.74
CA SER A 303 25.82 3.57 -10.87
C SER A 303 24.67 3.69 -11.88
N MET A 304 23.43 3.65 -11.41
CA MET A 304 22.25 3.79 -12.24
C MET A 304 22.17 5.19 -12.89
N ALA A 305 22.57 6.23 -12.16
CA ALA A 305 22.62 7.60 -12.70
C ALA A 305 23.70 7.73 -13.79
N ARG A 306 24.89 7.18 -13.58
CA ARG A 306 25.97 7.14 -14.62
C ARG A 306 25.52 6.37 -15.86
N GLN A 307 24.76 5.32 -15.68
CA GLN A 307 24.16 4.55 -16.78
C GLN A 307 22.97 5.27 -17.44
N GLY A 308 22.47 6.33 -16.82
CA GLY A 308 21.36 7.15 -17.33
C GLY A 308 19.96 6.55 -17.07
N TYR A 309 19.83 5.58 -16.18
CA TYR A 309 18.55 5.04 -15.74
C TYR A 309 17.84 5.96 -14.73
N LEU A 310 18.59 6.69 -13.93
CA LEU A 310 18.11 7.69 -12.99
C LEU A 310 18.71 9.06 -13.30
N LYS A 311 18.06 10.10 -12.77
CA LYS A 311 18.63 11.45 -12.68
C LYS A 311 18.66 11.83 -11.21
N ILE A 312 19.79 12.35 -10.74
CA ILE A 312 19.96 12.88 -9.40
C ILE A 312 20.28 14.37 -9.57
N ASP A 313 19.47 15.23 -9.02
CA ASP A 313 19.69 16.68 -9.07
C ASP A 313 20.55 17.19 -7.92
N GLY A 314 20.89 18.50 -7.95
CA GLY A 314 21.72 19.13 -6.92
C GLY A 314 21.08 19.15 -5.52
N ASN A 315 19.79 18.88 -5.40
CA ASN A 315 19.05 18.75 -4.14
C ASN A 315 18.90 17.28 -3.68
N GLN A 316 19.62 16.36 -4.31
CA GLN A 316 19.54 14.92 -4.06
C GLN A 316 18.13 14.35 -4.30
N ILE A 317 17.40 14.92 -5.26
CA ILE A 317 16.14 14.32 -5.73
C ILE A 317 16.48 13.30 -6.83
N VAL A 318 16.13 12.06 -6.57
CA VAL A 318 16.24 10.96 -7.51
C VAL A 318 14.96 10.91 -8.34
N SER A 319 15.07 10.96 -9.64
CA SER A 319 13.92 10.91 -10.56
C SER A 319 14.15 9.93 -11.70
N THR A 320 13.06 9.32 -12.15
CA THR A 320 13.07 8.43 -13.31
C THR A 320 11.75 8.50 -14.07
N HIS A 321 11.87 8.28 -15.38
CA HIS A 321 10.76 8.09 -16.30
C HIS A 321 10.76 6.64 -16.76
N ILE A 322 9.76 5.87 -16.34
CA ILE A 322 9.61 4.44 -16.62
C ILE A 322 8.61 4.27 -17.74
N VAL A 323 9.01 3.58 -18.80
CA VAL A 323 8.12 3.23 -19.92
C VAL A 323 8.17 1.73 -20.15
N VAL A 324 6.99 1.11 -20.19
CA VAL A 324 6.81 -0.28 -20.61
C VAL A 324 6.00 -0.25 -21.90
N ARG A 325 6.55 -0.77 -23.00
CA ARG A 325 5.88 -0.82 -24.30
C ARG A 325 6.38 -1.98 -25.12
N ASN A 326 5.46 -2.78 -25.66
CA ASN A 326 5.81 -3.95 -26.50
C ASN A 326 6.87 -4.86 -25.85
N LYS A 327 6.65 -5.31 -24.62
CA LYS A 327 7.62 -6.10 -23.81
C LYS A 327 8.95 -5.40 -23.53
N THR A 328 9.10 -4.16 -23.93
CA THR A 328 10.32 -3.40 -23.69
C THR A 328 10.14 -2.54 -22.44
N PHE A 329 11.00 -2.73 -21.46
CA PHE A 329 11.10 -1.90 -20.29
C PHE A 329 12.22 -0.89 -20.47
N SER A 330 11.95 0.39 -20.27
CA SER A 330 12.97 1.44 -20.34
C SER A 330 12.85 2.41 -19.15
N MET A 331 13.99 2.92 -18.73
CA MET A 331 14.11 3.99 -17.73
C MET A 331 14.87 5.17 -18.37
N ASN A 332 14.28 6.36 -18.31
CA ASN A 332 14.82 7.57 -18.96
C ASN A 332 15.22 7.35 -20.43
N GLY A 333 14.43 6.55 -21.16
CA GLY A 333 14.68 6.23 -22.57
C GLY A 333 15.76 5.17 -22.80
N LYS A 334 16.37 4.63 -21.74
CA LYS A 334 17.32 3.52 -21.83
C LYS A 334 16.61 2.20 -21.60
N ARG A 335 16.73 1.30 -22.56
CA ARG A 335 16.20 -0.05 -22.46
C ARG A 335 16.90 -0.81 -21.36
N ILE A 336 16.13 -1.44 -20.47
CA ILE A 336 16.63 -2.44 -19.56
C ILE A 336 16.50 -3.79 -20.27
N GLU A 337 17.63 -4.39 -20.60
CA GLU A 337 17.67 -5.76 -21.09
C GLU A 337 17.40 -6.66 -19.89
N SER A 338 16.32 -7.47 -19.96
CA SER A 338 16.13 -8.55 -19.03
C SER A 338 17.26 -9.54 -19.26
N GLN A 339 18.29 -9.49 -18.45
CA GLN A 339 19.24 -10.61 -18.36
C GLN A 339 18.48 -11.74 -17.67
N ALA A 340 17.71 -12.48 -18.42
CA ALA A 340 17.15 -13.76 -17.99
C ALA A 340 18.23 -14.83 -17.85
N ASP A 341 19.48 -14.48 -18.14
CA ASP A 341 20.65 -15.35 -17.97
C ASP A 341 21.77 -14.58 -17.29
N GLU A 342 22.17 -15.08 -16.13
CA GLU A 342 23.40 -14.85 -15.38
C GLU A 342 23.57 -13.56 -14.56
N ASN A 343 23.48 -13.77 -13.21
CA ASN A 343 24.22 -13.04 -12.14
C ASN A 343 23.98 -11.54 -11.97
N LEU A 344 22.85 -11.16 -11.41
CA LEU A 344 22.67 -9.86 -10.74
C LEU A 344 23.14 -9.84 -9.26
N LEU A 345 23.88 -10.84 -8.82
CA LEU A 345 24.67 -10.72 -7.59
C LEU A 345 26.05 -10.20 -8.03
N PRO A 346 26.53 -9.07 -7.48
CA PRO A 346 27.91 -8.70 -7.67
C PRO A 346 28.77 -9.87 -7.23
N ASP A 347 29.70 -10.25 -8.09
CA ASP A 347 30.69 -11.28 -7.85
C ASP A 347 31.29 -11.12 -6.44
N SER A 348 30.88 -11.99 -5.53
CA SER A 348 31.41 -12.05 -4.17
C SER A 348 32.77 -12.74 -4.12
N SER A 349 33.61 -12.50 -5.10
CA SER A 349 35.04 -12.82 -5.02
C SER A 349 35.74 -11.79 -4.13
N LEU A 350 35.49 -11.86 -2.83
CA LEU A 350 36.49 -11.42 -1.87
C LEU A 350 37.71 -12.27 -2.09
N PRO A 351 38.92 -11.67 -2.18
CA PRO A 351 40.16 -12.45 -2.32
C PRO A 351 40.29 -13.38 -1.13
N ALA A 352 40.35 -14.67 -1.42
CA ALA A 352 40.63 -15.69 -0.42
C ALA A 352 42.00 -15.42 0.18
N ASP A 353 42.03 -14.89 1.38
CA ASP A 353 43.24 -14.81 2.16
C ASP A 353 43.60 -16.23 2.67
N SER A 354 44.68 -16.72 2.13
CA SER A 354 45.21 -18.04 2.39
C SER A 354 45.91 -18.07 3.74
N SER A 355 45.23 -18.52 4.80
CA SER A 355 45.89 -19.14 5.94
C SER A 355 44.91 -20.05 6.69
N ALA A 356 44.86 -21.29 6.31
CA ALA A 356 44.28 -22.35 7.12
C ALA A 356 45.34 -22.90 8.09
N PRO A 357 45.01 -23.20 9.34
CA PRO A 357 45.61 -24.31 10.04
C PRO A 357 44.67 -25.48 10.20
N ALA A 358 45.18 -26.59 9.71
CA ALA A 358 45.01 -27.98 10.11
C ALA A 358 43.78 -28.42 10.93
N THR A 359 43.09 -29.37 10.33
CA THR A 359 42.15 -30.34 10.93
C THR A 359 42.75 -31.16 12.06
N PRO A 360 41.99 -31.57 13.04
CA PRO A 360 42.06 -32.98 13.45
C PRO A 360 40.71 -33.71 13.50
N ALA A 361 40.76 -34.88 12.87
CA ALA A 361 40.21 -36.17 13.29
C ALA A 361 38.71 -36.34 13.60
N SER A 362 38.12 -37.15 12.75
CA SER A 362 36.98 -38.03 12.85
C SER A 362 36.76 -38.72 14.20
N VAL A 363 35.49 -38.76 14.67
CA VAL A 363 34.98 -39.78 15.59
C VAL A 363 33.55 -40.22 15.09
N PRO A 364 33.18 -41.50 15.26
CA PRO A 364 32.29 -42.21 14.37
C PRO A 364 30.81 -42.16 14.81
N ALA A 365 29.98 -42.60 13.85
CA ALA A 365 28.55 -42.84 13.94
C ALA A 365 28.20 -43.86 15.08
N ALA A 366 27.15 -43.56 15.80
CA ALA A 366 26.38 -44.56 16.53
C ALA A 366 24.93 -44.53 16.10
N ALA A 367 24.44 -45.69 15.77
CA ALA A 367 23.17 -46.00 15.18
C ALA A 367 22.02 -46.08 16.20
N SER A 368 20.84 -45.92 15.65
CA SER A 368 19.60 -46.63 15.96
C SER A 368 18.92 -46.48 17.32
N ALA A 369 17.64 -46.04 17.28
CA ALA A 369 16.53 -46.96 17.58
C ALA A 369 15.18 -46.22 17.41
N ALA A 370 14.38 -46.82 16.60
CA ALA A 370 12.95 -46.56 16.44
C ALA A 370 12.19 -46.96 17.70
N SER A 371 11.15 -46.19 18.08
CA SER A 371 10.04 -46.73 18.82
C SER A 371 8.73 -46.05 18.42
N ALA A 372 7.78 -46.89 18.07
CA ALA A 372 6.42 -46.63 17.59
C ALA A 372 5.50 -46.11 18.73
N PRO A 373 4.32 -45.56 18.37
CA PRO A 373 3.36 -45.02 19.34
C PRO A 373 2.42 -46.09 19.89
N PRO A 374 1.86 -45.89 21.08
CA PRO A 374 0.76 -46.73 21.57
C PRO A 374 -0.60 -46.20 21.12
N LYS A 375 -1.42 -47.13 20.65
CA LYS A 375 -2.85 -47.00 20.39
C LYS A 375 -3.63 -47.09 21.73
N GLY A 376 -4.76 -46.32 21.74
CA GLY A 376 -5.99 -46.81 22.37
C GLY A 376 -6.36 -46.20 23.69
N ALA A 377 -7.51 -45.48 23.74
CA ALA A 377 -8.74 -46.06 24.27
C ALA A 377 -9.88 -45.01 24.22
N SER A 378 -11.01 -45.49 23.79
CA SER A 378 -12.34 -44.89 23.66
C SER A 378 -13.02 -44.58 25.00
N ALA A 379 -13.75 -43.46 25.01
CA ALA A 379 -15.10 -43.17 25.52
C ALA A 379 -15.47 -43.61 26.97
N PRO A 380 -16.49 -43.01 27.61
CA PRO A 380 -17.75 -42.53 27.04
C PRO A 380 -17.94 -41.02 26.97
#